data_edc9da639fdcdd388529c70695d637b7
#
_entry.id   edc9da639fdcdd388529c70695d637b7
#
_cell.length_a   1.000
_cell.length_b   1.000
_cell.length_c   1.000
_cell.angle_alpha   90.00
_cell.angle_beta   90.00
_cell.angle_gamma   90.00
#
_symmetry.space_group_name_H-M   'P 1'
#
loop_
_entity.id
_entity.type
_entity.pdbx_description
1 polymer ?
#
loop_
_entity_poly.entity_id
_entity_poly.type
_entity_poly.pdbx_seq_one_letter_code
_entity_poly.pdbx_strand_id
1 'polypeptide(L)'
;MSDTVEKYLTLRGANNDIYFFQKRVSEKVTELIGTSFVKTSLKTKVLDEAIQRRDELISALNELEKADLSEISEHFTNIFEDYGINVKLPQDKLTESLRNAPDQDRRKVLIGLTSGFAAAGVAFAATPFITTWNPSARAKAIGSAVKVDVSKMMVGQQIQVSWRKQPILIIRHSQSALSGLASVTSKLADPNSDTIDEPYKNINATRSLSSEYSVLSGVCTHLGCSPKYYPEVEPKPWDSSWKGGFFCPCHGSMFDLVGRVYKGVPAPTNLTVPPHFFEGSILTIGEEA
;
A
#
# COMPACT_ATOMS: atom_id res chain seq x y z
N MET A 1 38.27 46.72 -1.53
CA MET A 1 37.12 45.87 -1.08
C MET A 1 37.35 45.17 0.27
N SER A 2 38.43 45.55 1.03
CA SER A 2 38.72 44.87 2.32
C SER A 2 38.10 45.60 3.57
N ASP A 3 37.70 46.84 3.48
CA ASP A 3 37.24 47.66 4.62
C ASP A 3 35.83 47.28 5.19
N THR A 4 35.04 46.56 4.45
CA THR A 4 33.68 46.17 4.88
C THR A 4 33.64 44.84 5.63
N VAL A 5 34.59 43.93 5.41
CA VAL A 5 34.59 42.57 5.97
C VAL A 5 34.99 42.60 7.46
N GLU A 6 35.87 43.52 7.87
CA GLU A 6 36.36 43.59 9.25
C GLU A 6 35.65 44.69 10.10
N LYS A 7 34.57 45.30 9.59
CA LYS A 7 33.82 46.31 10.30
C LYS A 7 33.29 45.79 11.63
N TYR A 8 33.52 46.53 12.70
CA TYR A 8 33.18 46.21 14.09
C TYR A 8 34.01 45.07 14.76
N LEU A 9 35.06 44.55 14.07
CA LEU A 9 35.96 43.56 14.63
C LEU A 9 37.28 44.21 15.06
N THR A 10 37.78 43.80 16.24
CA THR A 10 39.12 44.20 16.73
C THR A 10 39.79 43.00 17.35
N LEU A 11 41.12 42.86 17.13
CA LEU A 11 41.91 41.85 17.80
C LEU A 11 42.36 42.34 19.16
N ARG A 12 42.25 41.51 20.20
CA ARG A 12 42.67 41.77 21.56
C ARG A 12 43.17 40.47 22.23
N GLY A 13 43.63 40.58 23.45
CA GLY A 13 44.24 39.46 24.22
C GLY A 13 45.70 39.68 24.43
N ALA A 14 46.36 38.84 25.21
CA ALA A 14 47.80 38.98 25.54
C ALA A 14 48.72 38.91 24.29
N ASN A 15 48.24 38.21 23.23
CA ASN A 15 48.93 38.05 21.94
C ASN A 15 48.18 38.74 20.76
N ASN A 16 47.16 39.56 21.02
CA ASN A 16 46.28 40.12 19.98
C ASN A 16 45.69 39.07 19.03
N ASP A 17 45.27 37.95 19.57
CA ASP A 17 44.86 36.78 18.80
C ASP A 17 43.36 36.41 18.93
N ILE A 18 42.59 37.16 19.72
CA ILE A 18 41.13 36.93 19.90
C ILE A 18 40.36 38.06 19.29
N TYR A 19 39.34 37.73 18.51
CA TYR A 19 38.41 38.69 17.93
C TYR A 19 37.42 39.24 18.95
N PHE A 20 37.24 40.54 18.97
CA PHE A 20 36.25 41.28 19.78
C PHE A 20 35.33 42.05 18.87
N PHE A 21 34.05 42.02 19.22
CA PHE A 21 33.04 42.84 18.61
C PHE A 21 32.92 44.15 19.35
N GLN A 22 32.86 45.25 18.61
CA GLN A 22 32.62 46.58 19.16
C GLN A 22 31.74 47.41 18.24
N LYS A 23 30.53 47.76 18.69
CA LYS A 23 29.58 48.58 17.92
C LYS A 23 28.89 49.57 18.85
N ARG A 24 28.75 50.82 18.40
CA ARG A 24 27.86 51.81 19.05
C ARG A 24 26.42 51.43 18.72
N VAL A 25 25.53 51.51 19.71
CA VAL A 25 24.12 51.20 19.60
C VAL A 25 23.28 52.45 19.71
N SER A 26 22.02 52.40 19.26
CA SER A 26 21.07 53.51 19.35
C SER A 26 20.67 53.81 20.79
N GLU A 27 20.03 54.94 21.03
CA GLU A 27 19.57 55.37 22.35
C GLU A 27 18.56 54.37 22.92
N LYS A 28 17.63 53.85 22.08
CA LYS A 28 16.65 52.82 22.45
C LYS A 28 17.31 51.55 22.95
N VAL A 29 18.33 51.07 22.25
CA VAL A 29 19.07 49.85 22.64
C VAL A 29 19.95 50.16 23.86
N THR A 30 20.49 51.37 24.00
CA THR A 30 21.26 51.79 25.17
C THR A 30 20.44 51.72 26.44
N GLU A 31 19.17 52.11 26.42
CA GLU A 31 18.24 52.02 27.57
C GLU A 31 18.05 50.57 28.00
N LEU A 32 18.01 49.63 27.06
CA LEU A 32 17.79 48.21 27.32
C LEU A 32 19.02 47.47 27.81
N ILE A 33 20.21 47.77 27.26
CA ILE A 33 21.46 47.07 27.63
C ILE A 33 22.33 47.84 28.63
N GLY A 34 21.97 49.07 28.94
CA GLY A 34 22.67 49.89 29.92
C GLY A 34 24.00 50.47 29.44
N THR A 35 24.37 50.34 28.16
CA THR A 35 25.62 50.83 27.61
C THR A 35 25.44 51.34 26.21
N SER A 36 26.10 52.45 25.82
CA SER A 36 26.08 53.03 24.48
C SER A 36 26.99 52.26 23.47
N PHE A 37 27.76 51.32 23.95
CA PHE A 37 28.63 50.46 23.16
C PHE A 37 28.53 49.01 23.61
N VAL A 38 28.28 48.13 22.67
CA VAL A 38 28.45 46.72 22.87
C VAL A 38 29.91 46.34 22.62
N LYS A 39 30.57 45.81 23.64
CA LYS A 39 31.92 45.29 23.57
C LYS A 39 31.95 43.90 24.14
N THR A 40 32.18 42.90 23.31
CA THR A 40 32.25 41.52 23.77
C THR A 40 33.30 40.70 23.02
N SER A 41 33.82 39.69 23.66
CA SER A 41 34.73 38.70 23.03
C SER A 41 33.90 37.75 22.18
N LEU A 42 34.32 37.53 20.95
CA LEU A 42 33.73 36.53 20.06
C LEU A 42 34.26 35.10 20.35
N LYS A 43 35.16 34.96 21.32
CA LYS A 43 35.71 33.67 21.77
C LYS A 43 36.31 32.80 20.63
N THR A 44 36.83 33.46 19.59
CA THR A 44 37.44 32.78 18.45
C THR A 44 38.71 33.51 17.96
N LYS A 45 39.64 32.75 17.38
CA LYS A 45 40.85 33.22 16.74
C LYS A 45 40.76 33.15 15.21
N VAL A 46 39.69 32.57 14.69
CA VAL A 46 39.45 32.37 13.24
C VAL A 46 38.62 33.52 12.70
N LEU A 47 39.07 34.18 11.65
CA LEU A 47 38.40 35.34 11.08
C LEU A 47 37.00 35.01 10.54
N ASP A 48 36.85 33.92 9.81
CA ASP A 48 35.54 33.53 9.21
C ASP A 48 34.51 33.28 10.30
N GLU A 49 34.90 32.59 11.36
CA GLU A 49 34.02 32.35 12.51
C GLU A 49 33.70 33.65 13.27
N ALA A 50 34.65 34.56 13.38
CA ALA A 50 34.43 35.88 13.97
C ALA A 50 33.45 36.72 13.13
N ILE A 51 33.52 36.64 11.82
CA ILE A 51 32.58 37.31 10.90
C ILE A 51 31.15 36.75 11.12
N GLN A 52 31.01 35.46 11.17
CA GLN A 52 29.71 34.80 11.38
C GLN A 52 29.08 35.20 12.72
N ARG A 53 29.83 35.14 13.81
CA ARG A 53 29.37 35.52 15.15
C ARG A 53 29.07 37.01 15.27
N ARG A 54 29.83 37.87 14.58
CA ARG A 54 29.58 39.30 14.46
C ARG A 54 28.23 39.56 13.76
N ASP A 55 27.96 38.87 12.65
CA ASP A 55 26.76 39.08 11.84
C ASP A 55 25.52 38.62 12.60
N GLU A 56 25.64 37.53 13.39
CA GLU A 56 24.59 37.11 14.32
C GLU A 56 24.28 38.16 15.40
N LEU A 57 25.30 38.74 16.03
CA LEU A 57 25.13 39.84 16.99
C LEU A 57 24.55 41.10 16.36
N ILE A 58 24.94 41.47 15.14
CA ILE A 58 24.39 42.59 14.42
C ILE A 58 22.92 42.37 14.10
N SER A 59 22.56 41.15 13.67
CA SER A 59 21.18 40.78 13.40
C SER A 59 20.34 40.90 14.67
N ALA A 60 20.81 40.35 15.78
CA ALA A 60 20.12 40.43 17.08
C ALA A 60 19.97 41.88 17.59
N LEU A 61 20.98 42.72 17.41
CA LEU A 61 20.90 44.16 17.79
C LEU A 61 19.94 44.94 16.90
N ASN A 62 19.87 44.63 15.62
CA ASN A 62 18.94 45.26 14.69
C ASN A 62 17.48 44.84 14.95
N GLU A 63 17.28 43.61 15.34
CA GLU A 63 15.96 43.12 15.78
C GLU A 63 15.52 43.79 17.08
N LEU A 64 16.43 43.93 18.07
CA LEU A 64 16.16 44.63 19.32
C LEU A 64 15.80 46.13 19.05
N GLU A 65 16.37 46.75 18.03
CA GLU A 65 16.07 48.10 17.63
C GLU A 65 14.69 48.24 16.98
N LYS A 66 14.26 47.26 16.20
CA LYS A 66 13.00 47.25 15.46
C LYS A 66 11.83 46.69 16.28
N ALA A 67 12.10 45.74 17.16
CA ALA A 67 11.06 45.03 17.90
C ALA A 67 10.27 45.98 18.82
N ASP A 68 8.98 45.77 18.90
CA ASP A 68 8.20 46.22 20.04
C ASP A 68 8.60 45.34 21.24
N LEU A 69 8.78 45.94 22.40
CA LEU A 69 9.30 45.26 23.61
C LEU A 69 8.46 44.05 24.05
N SER A 70 7.24 43.90 23.53
CA SER A 70 6.34 42.77 23.75
C SER A 70 6.65 41.54 22.86
N GLU A 71 7.49 41.68 21.82
CA GLU A 71 7.76 40.61 20.83
C GLU A 71 9.20 40.05 20.92
N ILE A 72 9.98 40.47 21.90
CA ILE A 72 11.34 39.96 22.09
C ILE A 72 11.27 38.51 22.50
N SER A 73 11.59 37.59 21.57
CA SER A 73 11.55 36.16 21.82
C SER A 73 12.71 35.73 22.74
N GLU A 74 12.49 34.63 23.48
CA GLU A 74 13.46 33.98 24.35
C GLU A 74 14.77 33.60 23.59
N HIS A 75 14.67 33.35 22.29
CA HIS A 75 15.82 33.08 21.43
C HIS A 75 16.82 34.24 21.35
N PHE A 76 16.34 35.49 21.32
CA PHE A 76 17.23 36.67 21.26
C PHE A 76 17.88 36.96 22.60
N THR A 77 17.21 36.71 23.71
CA THR A 77 17.81 36.88 25.05
C THR A 77 18.95 35.88 25.26
N ASN A 78 18.84 34.67 24.78
CA ASN A 78 19.91 33.65 24.86
C ASN A 78 21.18 34.06 24.07
N ILE A 79 21.01 34.65 22.88
CA ILE A 79 22.17 35.16 22.09
C ILE A 79 22.92 36.24 22.89
N PHE A 80 22.23 37.15 23.54
CA PHE A 80 22.88 38.23 24.31
C PHE A 80 23.54 37.67 25.58
N GLU A 81 22.95 36.69 26.26
CA GLU A 81 23.54 36.03 27.46
C GLU A 81 24.81 35.28 27.10
N ASP A 82 24.91 34.59 25.96
CA ASP A 82 26.07 33.86 25.48
C ASP A 82 27.30 34.79 25.31
N TYR A 83 27.05 36.07 25.00
CA TYR A 83 28.08 37.09 24.88
C TYR A 83 28.20 38.00 26.12
N GLY A 84 27.51 37.68 27.25
CA GLY A 84 27.59 38.44 28.52
C GLY A 84 26.93 39.79 28.45
N ILE A 85 25.95 40.00 27.57
CA ILE A 85 25.19 41.23 27.44
C ILE A 85 23.84 41.04 28.12
N ASN A 86 23.66 41.76 29.26
CA ASN A 86 22.41 41.73 29.98
C ASN A 86 21.41 42.73 29.41
N VAL A 87 20.28 42.19 28.89
CA VAL A 87 19.16 43.01 28.41
C VAL A 87 18.18 43.23 29.57
N LYS A 88 18.00 44.50 29.97
CA LYS A 88 17.02 44.90 31.00
C LYS A 88 15.68 45.20 30.37
N LEU A 89 14.76 44.24 30.43
CA LEU A 89 13.37 44.49 30.03
C LEU A 89 12.64 45.26 31.18
N PRO A 90 11.83 46.28 30.82
CA PRO A 90 11.00 46.96 31.84
C PRO A 90 10.06 45.97 32.55
N GLN A 91 10.13 45.90 33.86
CA GLN A 91 9.40 44.88 34.64
C GLN A 91 7.87 44.99 34.55
N ASP A 92 7.35 46.17 34.29
CA ASP A 92 5.95 46.48 34.06
C ASP A 92 5.42 45.79 32.79
N LYS A 93 6.22 45.80 31.72
CA LYS A 93 5.86 45.12 30.44
C LYS A 93 6.03 43.60 30.49
N LEU A 94 6.99 43.10 31.30
CA LEU A 94 7.15 41.65 31.54
C LEU A 94 5.92 41.09 32.26
N THR A 95 5.43 41.81 33.30
CA THR A 95 4.22 41.41 34.03
C THR A 95 2.96 41.49 33.17
N GLU A 96 2.86 42.43 32.23
CA GLU A 96 1.74 42.49 31.30
C GLU A 96 1.79 41.39 30.23
N SER A 97 2.98 41.04 29.73
CA SER A 97 3.19 39.92 28.83
C SER A 97 2.86 38.58 29.49
N LEU A 98 3.26 38.39 30.73
CA LEU A 98 2.92 37.19 31.52
C LEU A 98 1.43 37.10 31.87
N ARG A 99 0.75 38.26 32.07
CA ARG A 99 -0.70 38.30 32.30
C ARG A 99 -1.49 37.97 31.05
N ASN A 100 -0.99 38.35 29.87
CA ASN A 100 -1.61 38.10 28.57
C ASN A 100 -1.15 36.80 27.92
N ALA A 101 -0.20 36.07 28.52
CA ALA A 101 0.20 34.74 28.03
C ALA A 101 -1.02 33.81 28.04
N PRO A 102 -1.29 33.09 26.94
CA PRO A 102 -2.42 32.17 26.92
C PRO A 102 -2.28 31.15 28.04
N ASP A 103 -3.34 31.00 28.85
CA ASP A 103 -3.42 30.01 29.93
C ASP A 103 -3.08 28.63 29.32
N GLN A 104 -1.93 28.10 29.71
CA GLN A 104 -1.38 26.84 29.19
C GLN A 104 -2.32 25.67 29.40
N ASP A 105 -3.05 25.69 30.53
CA ASP A 105 -3.99 24.60 30.85
C ASP A 105 -5.26 24.71 29.99
N ARG A 106 -5.77 25.93 29.79
CA ARG A 106 -6.86 26.19 28.85
C ARG A 106 -6.47 25.81 27.41
N ARG A 107 -5.25 26.13 26.99
CA ARG A 107 -4.72 25.76 25.67
C ARG A 107 -4.64 24.23 25.51
N LYS A 108 -4.14 23.51 26.50
CA LYS A 108 -4.09 22.02 26.48
C LYS A 108 -5.48 21.42 26.39
N VAL A 109 -6.44 21.94 27.17
CA VAL A 109 -7.83 21.47 27.11
C VAL A 109 -8.46 21.74 25.76
N LEU A 110 -8.28 22.94 25.18
CA LEU A 110 -8.82 23.27 23.87
C LEU A 110 -8.18 22.41 22.76
N ILE A 111 -6.87 22.21 22.79
CA ILE A 111 -6.19 21.32 21.84
C ILE A 111 -6.68 19.87 22.00
N GLY A 112 -6.81 19.39 23.24
CA GLY A 112 -7.32 18.05 23.52
C GLY A 112 -8.73 17.84 23.00
N LEU A 113 -9.63 18.78 23.24
CA LEU A 113 -11.02 18.72 22.76
C LEU A 113 -11.09 18.78 21.22
N THR A 114 -10.41 19.75 20.60
CA THR A 114 -10.40 19.86 19.12
C THR A 114 -9.79 18.64 18.44
N SER A 115 -8.69 18.12 18.99
CA SER A 115 -8.07 16.88 18.49
C SER A 115 -8.99 15.67 18.66
N GLY A 116 -9.67 15.56 19.78
CA GLY A 116 -10.65 14.50 20.04
C GLY A 116 -11.83 14.54 19.07
N PHE A 117 -12.42 15.72 18.87
CA PHE A 117 -13.51 15.88 17.89
C PHE A 117 -13.02 15.65 16.45
N ALA A 118 -11.82 16.11 16.10
CA ALA A 118 -11.24 15.86 14.78
C ALA A 118 -11.03 14.37 14.53
N ALA A 119 -10.45 13.66 15.51
CA ALA A 119 -10.25 12.20 15.44
C ALA A 119 -11.59 11.45 15.29
N ALA A 120 -12.59 11.82 16.09
CA ALA A 120 -13.94 11.25 15.99
C ALA A 120 -14.58 11.54 14.62
N GLY A 121 -14.43 12.76 14.11
CA GLY A 121 -14.92 13.14 12.77
C GLY A 121 -14.26 12.34 11.64
N VAL A 122 -12.94 12.18 11.69
CA VAL A 122 -12.20 11.34 10.74
C VAL A 122 -12.64 9.88 10.82
N ALA A 123 -12.76 9.31 12.02
CA ALA A 123 -13.24 7.94 12.21
C ALA A 123 -14.66 7.75 11.65
N PHE A 124 -15.55 8.69 11.93
CA PHE A 124 -16.93 8.67 11.41
C PHE A 124 -16.96 8.78 9.88
N ALA A 125 -16.19 9.69 9.29
CA ALA A 125 -16.10 9.86 7.85
C ALA A 125 -15.43 8.66 7.15
N ALA A 126 -14.43 8.01 7.79
CA ALA A 126 -13.75 6.85 7.24
C ALA A 126 -14.59 5.56 7.30
N THR A 127 -15.48 5.42 8.28
CA THR A 127 -16.29 4.22 8.50
C THR A 127 -17.03 3.73 7.25
N PRO A 128 -17.79 4.56 6.48
CA PRO A 128 -18.47 4.09 5.28
C PRO A 128 -17.51 3.59 4.21
N PHE A 129 -16.32 4.18 4.07
CA PHE A 129 -15.31 3.73 3.11
C PHE A 129 -14.70 2.39 3.52
N ILE A 130 -14.36 2.22 4.79
CA ILE A 130 -13.82 0.95 5.31
C ILE A 130 -14.87 -0.15 5.21
N THR A 131 -16.13 0.14 5.52
CA THR A 131 -17.22 -0.85 5.44
C THR A 131 -17.53 -1.30 4.01
N THR A 132 -17.21 -0.47 2.98
CA THR A 132 -17.34 -0.89 1.57
C THR A 132 -16.37 -2.01 1.18
N TRP A 133 -15.29 -2.21 1.92
CA TRP A 133 -14.36 -3.34 1.70
C TRP A 133 -14.98 -4.68 2.14
N ASN A 134 -15.96 -4.66 3.01
CA ASN A 134 -16.69 -5.87 3.36
C ASN A 134 -17.59 -6.29 2.19
N PRO A 135 -17.53 -7.55 1.74
CA PRO A 135 -18.38 -8.01 0.66
C PRO A 135 -19.85 -7.89 1.04
N SER A 136 -20.66 -7.30 0.15
CA SER A 136 -22.11 -7.18 0.32
C SER A 136 -22.76 -8.57 0.43
N ALA A 137 -23.98 -8.65 0.99
CA ALA A 137 -24.75 -9.90 1.04
C ALA A 137 -24.90 -10.53 -0.36
N ARG A 138 -25.08 -9.71 -1.41
CA ARG A 138 -25.12 -10.16 -2.80
C ARG A 138 -23.77 -10.72 -3.27
N ALA A 139 -22.65 -10.09 -2.91
CA ALA A 139 -21.32 -10.59 -3.27
C ALA A 139 -21.02 -11.91 -2.55
N LYS A 140 -21.41 -12.04 -1.28
CA LYS A 140 -21.31 -13.30 -0.52
C LYS A 140 -22.15 -14.40 -1.17
N ALA A 141 -23.40 -14.10 -1.58
CA ALA A 141 -24.27 -15.05 -2.24
C ALA A 141 -23.72 -15.53 -3.60
N ILE A 142 -23.07 -14.64 -4.38
CA ILE A 142 -22.43 -15.04 -5.65
C ILE A 142 -21.23 -15.98 -5.41
N GLY A 143 -20.54 -15.86 -4.28
CA GLY A 143 -19.44 -16.73 -3.89
C GLY A 143 -19.86 -18.03 -3.17
N SER A 144 -21.16 -18.19 -2.86
CA SER A 144 -21.67 -19.37 -2.16
C SER A 144 -21.50 -20.65 -2.98
N ALA A 145 -21.38 -21.78 -2.27
CA ALA A 145 -21.40 -23.08 -2.89
C ALA A 145 -22.72 -23.35 -3.63
N VAL A 146 -22.62 -24.10 -4.71
CA VAL A 146 -23.76 -24.53 -5.53
C VAL A 146 -23.95 -26.03 -5.35
N LYS A 147 -25.15 -26.45 -4.96
CA LYS A 147 -25.53 -27.85 -4.82
C LYS A 147 -26.29 -28.32 -6.06
N VAL A 148 -25.88 -29.46 -6.60
CA VAL A 148 -26.42 -30.03 -7.83
C VAL A 148 -26.74 -31.52 -7.59
N ASP A 149 -27.95 -31.95 -7.85
CA ASP A 149 -28.31 -33.37 -7.84
C ASP A 149 -27.91 -34.01 -9.18
N VAL A 150 -26.91 -34.88 -9.15
CA VAL A 150 -26.39 -35.60 -10.33
C VAL A 150 -26.98 -36.98 -10.51
N SER A 151 -27.94 -37.41 -9.66
CA SER A 151 -28.55 -38.73 -9.69
C SER A 151 -29.18 -39.09 -11.03
N LYS A 152 -29.77 -38.08 -11.72
CA LYS A 152 -30.47 -38.27 -12.99
C LYS A 152 -29.59 -38.06 -14.22
N MET A 153 -28.29 -37.75 -14.05
CA MET A 153 -27.41 -37.60 -15.20
C MET A 153 -27.18 -38.93 -15.90
N MET A 154 -27.37 -38.92 -17.22
CA MET A 154 -27.04 -40.09 -18.05
C MET A 154 -25.53 -40.16 -18.30
N VAL A 155 -25.05 -41.40 -18.50
CA VAL A 155 -23.65 -41.64 -18.89
C VAL A 155 -23.33 -40.92 -20.23
N GLY A 156 -22.23 -40.15 -20.30
CA GLY A 156 -21.86 -39.34 -21.43
C GLY A 156 -22.50 -37.94 -21.42
N GLN A 157 -23.45 -37.67 -20.51
CA GLN A 157 -24.10 -36.37 -20.43
C GLN A 157 -23.21 -35.31 -19.79
N GLN A 158 -23.30 -34.08 -20.30
CA GLN A 158 -22.78 -32.88 -19.70
C GLN A 158 -23.94 -32.00 -19.25
N ILE A 159 -23.85 -31.44 -18.06
CA ILE A 159 -24.68 -30.33 -17.59
C ILE A 159 -23.81 -29.14 -17.23
N GLN A 160 -24.40 -27.95 -17.29
CA GLN A 160 -23.71 -26.71 -16.96
C GLN A 160 -24.45 -25.99 -15.82
N VAL A 161 -23.69 -25.57 -14.84
CA VAL A 161 -24.19 -24.72 -13.74
C VAL A 161 -23.35 -23.46 -13.63
N SER A 162 -23.83 -22.44 -12.94
CA SER A 162 -23.08 -21.20 -12.74
C SER A 162 -22.59 -21.13 -11.31
N TRP A 163 -21.27 -20.98 -11.14
CA TRP A 163 -20.66 -20.68 -9.85
C TRP A 163 -19.71 -19.48 -10.00
N ARG A 164 -19.80 -18.50 -9.11
CA ARG A 164 -19.06 -17.22 -9.20
C ARG A 164 -19.18 -16.54 -10.57
N LYS A 165 -20.34 -16.63 -11.19
CA LYS A 165 -20.65 -16.14 -12.56
C LYS A 165 -19.83 -16.83 -13.67
N GLN A 166 -19.14 -17.91 -13.39
CA GLN A 166 -18.47 -18.73 -14.41
C GLN A 166 -19.25 -20.00 -14.69
N PRO A 167 -19.28 -20.50 -15.91
CA PRO A 167 -19.86 -21.78 -16.24
C PRO A 167 -18.99 -22.89 -15.66
N ILE A 168 -19.61 -23.80 -14.93
CA ILE A 168 -18.99 -25.03 -14.45
C ILE A 168 -19.67 -26.19 -15.19
N LEU A 169 -18.85 -27.03 -15.80
CA LEU A 169 -19.26 -28.19 -16.58
C LEU A 169 -19.14 -29.44 -15.70
N ILE A 170 -20.22 -30.18 -15.57
CA ILE A 170 -20.28 -31.46 -14.88
C ILE A 170 -20.50 -32.53 -15.95
N ILE A 171 -19.58 -33.47 -16.05
CA ILE A 171 -19.62 -34.53 -17.07
C ILE A 171 -19.65 -35.88 -16.37
N ARG A 172 -20.60 -36.72 -16.72
CA ARG A 172 -20.64 -38.14 -16.30
C ARG A 172 -20.00 -38.99 -17.37
N HIS A 173 -18.84 -39.55 -17.10
CA HIS A 173 -18.10 -40.36 -18.05
C HIS A 173 -18.57 -41.80 -18.11
N SER A 174 -18.45 -42.43 -19.28
CA SER A 174 -18.52 -43.88 -19.40
C SER A 174 -17.15 -44.53 -19.09
N GLN A 175 -17.15 -45.77 -18.62
CA GLN A 175 -15.90 -46.51 -18.38
C GLN A 175 -15.06 -46.65 -19.66
N SER A 176 -15.73 -46.76 -20.83
CA SER A 176 -15.05 -46.82 -22.12
C SER A 176 -14.36 -45.48 -22.49
N ALA A 177 -14.99 -44.35 -22.18
CA ALA A 177 -14.40 -43.04 -22.38
C ALA A 177 -13.16 -42.83 -21.51
N LEU A 178 -13.24 -43.23 -20.22
CA LEU A 178 -12.11 -43.10 -19.29
C LEU A 178 -10.95 -44.00 -19.68
N SER A 179 -11.20 -45.24 -20.16
CA SER A 179 -10.15 -46.13 -20.63
C SER A 179 -9.43 -45.59 -21.88
N GLY A 180 -10.13 -44.76 -22.67
CA GLY A 180 -9.56 -44.08 -23.85
C GLY A 180 -8.57 -42.94 -23.52
N LEU A 181 -8.61 -42.40 -22.30
CA LEU A 181 -7.74 -41.27 -21.90
C LEU A 181 -6.24 -41.59 -21.97
N ALA A 182 -5.85 -42.85 -21.73
CA ALA A 182 -4.46 -43.28 -21.83
C ALA A 182 -3.90 -43.10 -23.26
N SER A 183 -4.74 -43.27 -24.30
CA SER A 183 -4.31 -43.17 -25.71
C SER A 183 -3.97 -41.75 -26.13
N VAL A 184 -4.43 -40.72 -25.47
CA VAL A 184 -4.18 -39.30 -25.76
C VAL A 184 -3.08 -38.67 -24.89
N THR A 185 -2.60 -39.36 -23.85
CA THR A 185 -1.63 -38.84 -22.89
C THR A 185 -0.37 -38.28 -23.54
N SER A 186 0.16 -38.93 -24.57
CA SER A 186 1.35 -38.47 -25.32
C SER A 186 1.15 -37.16 -26.07
N LYS A 187 -0.11 -36.83 -26.40
CA LYS A 187 -0.51 -35.57 -27.07
C LYS A 187 -0.73 -34.41 -26.12
N LEU A 188 -0.81 -34.64 -24.80
CA LEU A 188 -1.11 -33.60 -23.81
C LEU A 188 0.13 -32.84 -23.39
N ALA A 189 -0.02 -31.52 -23.17
CA ALA A 189 1.05 -30.66 -22.67
C ALA A 189 1.29 -30.88 -21.17
N ASP A 190 0.22 -31.07 -20.41
CA ASP A 190 0.26 -31.28 -18.96
C ASP A 190 -0.67 -32.45 -18.57
N PRO A 191 -0.23 -33.71 -18.80
CA PRO A 191 -1.05 -34.88 -18.53
C PRO A 191 -1.31 -35.15 -17.04
N ASN A 192 -0.44 -34.66 -16.16
CA ASN A 192 -0.52 -34.90 -14.73
C ASN A 192 -1.08 -33.67 -13.95
N SER A 193 -1.43 -32.58 -14.63
CA SER A 193 -1.86 -31.33 -14.00
C SER A 193 -0.81 -30.72 -13.05
N ASP A 194 0.45 -30.73 -13.46
CA ASP A 194 1.57 -30.24 -12.66
C ASP A 194 1.71 -28.69 -12.75
N THR A 195 1.17 -28.09 -13.82
CA THR A 195 1.30 -26.65 -14.14
C THR A 195 0.42 -25.79 -13.22
N ILE A 196 -0.70 -26.31 -12.75
CA ILE A 196 -1.67 -25.58 -11.89
C ILE A 196 -1.79 -26.33 -10.55
N ASP A 197 -1.83 -25.58 -9.46
CA ASP A 197 -2.18 -26.16 -8.17
C ASP A 197 -3.68 -26.43 -8.11
N GLU A 198 -4.05 -27.67 -8.33
CA GLU A 198 -5.45 -28.15 -8.33
C GLU A 198 -5.72 -29.03 -7.12
N PRO A 199 -6.91 -28.87 -6.47
CA PRO A 199 -7.20 -29.60 -5.25
C PRO A 199 -7.25 -31.13 -5.43
N TYR A 200 -7.53 -31.61 -6.66
CA TYR A 200 -7.75 -33.07 -6.91
C TYR A 200 -6.80 -33.62 -7.98
N LYS A 201 -5.68 -32.98 -8.24
CA LYS A 201 -4.67 -33.54 -9.13
C LYS A 201 -4.18 -34.89 -8.59
N ASN A 202 -4.02 -35.85 -9.50
CA ASN A 202 -3.50 -37.21 -9.18
C ASN A 202 -4.38 -38.08 -8.27
N ILE A 203 -5.61 -37.68 -7.92
CA ILE A 203 -6.53 -38.55 -7.17
C ILE A 203 -7.06 -39.68 -8.05
N ASN A 204 -7.50 -39.35 -9.29
CA ASN A 204 -7.96 -40.27 -10.28
C ASN A 204 -7.90 -39.67 -11.71
N ALA A 205 -8.26 -40.50 -12.70
CA ALA A 205 -8.22 -40.09 -14.11
C ALA A 205 -9.19 -38.93 -14.45
N THR A 206 -10.23 -38.71 -13.64
CA THR A 206 -11.25 -37.66 -13.87
C THR A 206 -10.85 -36.32 -13.33
N ARG A 207 -9.74 -36.22 -12.59
CA ARG A 207 -9.31 -35.00 -11.87
C ARG A 207 -10.40 -34.49 -10.91
N SER A 208 -11.11 -35.40 -10.25
CA SER A 208 -12.23 -35.19 -9.35
C SER A 208 -12.21 -36.19 -8.20
N LEU A 209 -12.94 -35.94 -7.12
CA LEU A 209 -13.14 -36.89 -6.03
C LEU A 209 -13.94 -38.14 -6.49
N SER A 210 -14.69 -38.03 -7.58
CA SER A 210 -15.43 -39.17 -8.16
C SER A 210 -14.67 -39.73 -9.37
N SER A 211 -14.56 -41.04 -9.44
CA SER A 211 -14.00 -41.73 -10.61
C SER A 211 -14.92 -41.72 -11.84
N GLU A 212 -16.16 -41.24 -11.71
CA GLU A 212 -17.17 -41.23 -12.77
C GLU A 212 -17.46 -39.84 -13.28
N TYR A 213 -17.24 -38.80 -12.48
CA TYR A 213 -17.58 -37.43 -12.80
C TYR A 213 -16.35 -36.53 -12.91
N SER A 214 -16.31 -35.64 -13.93
CA SER A 214 -15.42 -34.49 -13.96
C SER A 214 -16.21 -33.22 -13.72
N VAL A 215 -15.61 -32.30 -12.94
CA VAL A 215 -16.15 -30.97 -12.64
C VAL A 215 -15.14 -29.93 -13.07
N LEU A 216 -15.44 -29.23 -14.17
CA LEU A 216 -14.46 -28.39 -14.85
C LEU A 216 -14.99 -26.97 -15.03
N SER A 217 -14.12 -25.99 -14.98
CA SER A 217 -14.46 -24.64 -15.46
C SER A 217 -14.70 -24.68 -16.98
N GLY A 218 -15.85 -24.16 -17.42
CA GLY A 218 -16.19 -24.02 -18.82
C GLY A 218 -15.55 -22.80 -19.49
N VAL A 219 -14.41 -22.34 -18.96
CA VAL A 219 -13.67 -21.15 -19.43
C VAL A 219 -12.31 -21.59 -19.96
N CYS A 220 -12.09 -21.34 -21.25
CA CYS A 220 -10.82 -21.64 -21.91
C CYS A 220 -9.67 -20.85 -21.28
N THR A 221 -8.60 -21.54 -20.92
CA THR A 221 -7.43 -20.95 -20.26
C THR A 221 -6.59 -20.05 -21.17
N HIS A 222 -6.90 -19.98 -22.46
CA HIS A 222 -6.27 -19.02 -23.39
C HIS A 222 -6.75 -17.58 -23.12
N LEU A 223 -8.02 -17.25 -23.46
CA LEU A 223 -8.58 -15.90 -23.34
C LEU A 223 -10.06 -15.91 -22.88
N GLY A 224 -10.50 -16.95 -22.17
CA GLY A 224 -11.79 -16.95 -21.49
C GLY A 224 -12.99 -17.33 -22.36
N CYS A 225 -12.83 -17.79 -23.61
CA CYS A 225 -13.95 -18.31 -24.42
C CYS A 225 -14.51 -19.59 -23.80
N SER A 226 -15.75 -19.95 -24.18
CA SER A 226 -16.37 -21.21 -23.74
C SER A 226 -16.02 -22.34 -24.72
N PRO A 227 -15.23 -23.36 -24.32
CA PRO A 227 -14.98 -24.53 -25.15
C PRO A 227 -16.26 -25.35 -25.32
N LYS A 228 -16.47 -25.87 -26.50
CA LYS A 228 -17.60 -26.77 -26.80
C LYS A 228 -17.23 -28.21 -26.55
N TYR A 229 -18.13 -28.95 -25.97
CA TYR A 229 -18.02 -30.38 -25.66
C TYR A 229 -18.30 -31.23 -26.91
N TYR A 230 -17.40 -32.10 -27.25
CA TYR A 230 -17.50 -33.07 -28.37
C TYR A 230 -17.09 -34.46 -27.83
N PRO A 231 -18.02 -35.22 -27.25
CA PRO A 231 -17.74 -36.52 -26.63
C PRO A 231 -17.47 -37.62 -27.62
N GLU A 232 -17.86 -37.45 -28.90
CA GLU A 232 -17.79 -38.50 -29.91
C GLU A 232 -16.34 -38.85 -30.25
N VAL A 233 -16.06 -40.12 -30.30
CA VAL A 233 -14.77 -40.69 -30.75
C VAL A 233 -14.82 -40.91 -32.24
N GLU A 234 -14.61 -39.83 -32.97
CA GLU A 234 -14.62 -39.81 -34.44
C GLU A 234 -13.65 -38.74 -34.97
N PRO A 235 -13.14 -38.87 -36.22
CA PRO A 235 -12.31 -37.84 -36.82
C PRO A 235 -13.02 -36.49 -36.85
N LYS A 236 -12.31 -35.44 -36.39
CA LYS A 236 -12.78 -34.06 -36.47
C LYS A 236 -11.85 -33.23 -37.41
N PRO A 237 -12.32 -32.12 -37.96
CA PRO A 237 -11.49 -31.27 -38.81
C PRO A 237 -10.18 -30.79 -38.19
N TRP A 238 -10.15 -30.73 -36.86
CA TRP A 238 -8.99 -30.28 -36.08
C TRP A 238 -8.11 -31.41 -35.54
N ASP A 239 -8.62 -32.66 -35.45
CA ASP A 239 -7.83 -33.85 -35.09
C ASP A 239 -8.47 -35.10 -35.70
N SER A 240 -7.80 -35.71 -36.66
CA SER A 240 -8.25 -36.95 -37.32
C SER A 240 -8.28 -38.16 -36.36
N SER A 241 -7.62 -38.10 -35.23
CA SER A 241 -7.58 -39.11 -34.19
C SER A 241 -8.28 -38.70 -32.90
N TRP A 242 -9.28 -37.81 -33.01
CA TRP A 242 -10.05 -37.30 -31.87
C TRP A 242 -10.67 -38.40 -31.04
N LYS A 243 -10.49 -38.31 -29.68
CA LYS A 243 -10.99 -39.28 -28.72
C LYS A 243 -12.05 -38.72 -27.78
N GLY A 244 -12.68 -37.63 -28.18
CA GLY A 244 -13.60 -36.86 -27.35
C GLY A 244 -12.87 -35.81 -26.49
N GLY A 245 -13.62 -34.78 -26.12
CA GLY A 245 -13.07 -33.67 -25.31
C GLY A 245 -13.72 -32.33 -25.61
N PHE A 246 -12.94 -31.27 -25.49
CA PHE A 246 -13.41 -29.91 -25.70
C PHE A 246 -12.59 -29.22 -26.81
N PHE A 247 -13.29 -28.48 -27.65
CA PHE A 247 -12.69 -27.63 -28.66
C PHE A 247 -13.13 -26.19 -28.45
N CYS A 248 -12.18 -25.28 -28.36
CA CYS A 248 -12.43 -23.85 -28.24
C CYS A 248 -12.48 -23.20 -29.63
N PRO A 249 -13.65 -22.72 -30.08
CA PRO A 249 -13.80 -22.22 -31.48
C PRO A 249 -13.11 -20.88 -31.72
N CYS A 250 -12.73 -20.15 -30.65
CA CYS A 250 -12.11 -18.83 -30.78
C CYS A 250 -10.72 -18.92 -31.45
N HIS A 251 -9.86 -19.81 -30.96
CA HIS A 251 -8.47 -19.91 -31.44
C HIS A 251 -7.99 -21.36 -31.55
N GLY A 252 -8.90 -22.35 -31.53
CA GLY A 252 -8.55 -23.73 -31.78
C GLY A 252 -7.90 -24.48 -30.65
N SER A 253 -7.97 -24.00 -29.41
CA SER A 253 -7.47 -24.77 -28.28
C SER A 253 -8.28 -26.03 -28.05
N MET A 254 -7.59 -27.14 -27.78
CA MET A 254 -8.16 -28.47 -27.57
C MET A 254 -7.87 -28.98 -26.17
N PHE A 255 -8.86 -29.65 -25.59
CA PHE A 255 -8.73 -30.34 -24.30
C PHE A 255 -9.35 -31.72 -24.41
N ASP A 256 -8.84 -32.66 -23.67
CA ASP A 256 -9.42 -34.01 -23.62
C ASP A 256 -10.72 -34.05 -22.78
N LEU A 257 -11.32 -35.23 -22.62
CA LEU A 257 -12.59 -35.43 -21.92
C LEU A 257 -12.57 -34.98 -20.44
N VAL A 258 -11.39 -34.94 -19.83
CA VAL A 258 -11.22 -34.50 -18.44
C VAL A 258 -10.54 -33.12 -18.35
N GLY A 259 -10.52 -32.36 -19.45
CA GLY A 259 -10.07 -30.97 -19.51
C GLY A 259 -8.54 -30.79 -19.55
N ARG A 260 -7.75 -31.84 -19.88
CA ARG A 260 -6.30 -31.69 -20.03
C ARG A 260 -5.95 -31.13 -21.41
N VAL A 261 -5.06 -30.13 -21.45
CA VAL A 261 -4.72 -29.38 -22.66
C VAL A 261 -3.81 -30.17 -23.62
N TYR A 262 -4.08 -30.10 -24.89
CA TYR A 262 -3.23 -30.68 -25.94
C TYR A 262 -1.97 -29.84 -26.16
N LYS A 263 -0.90 -30.47 -26.65
CA LYS A 263 0.33 -29.78 -27.14
C LYS A 263 0.05 -28.94 -28.39
N GLY A 264 0.75 -27.82 -28.49
CA GLY A 264 0.72 -26.99 -29.69
C GLY A 264 -0.55 -26.16 -29.92
N VAL A 265 -1.37 -26.01 -28.91
CA VAL A 265 -2.57 -25.17 -28.92
C VAL A 265 -2.34 -23.88 -28.11
N PRO A 266 -3.13 -22.80 -28.34
CA PRO A 266 -2.95 -21.53 -27.67
C PRO A 266 -3.19 -21.55 -26.14
N ALA A 267 -4.04 -22.44 -25.64
CA ALA A 267 -4.30 -22.57 -24.21
C ALA A 267 -3.03 -23.06 -23.46
N PRO A 268 -2.54 -22.33 -22.44
CA PRO A 268 -1.30 -22.66 -21.77
C PRO A 268 -1.43 -23.80 -20.74
N THR A 269 -2.64 -24.01 -20.20
CA THR A 269 -2.89 -24.93 -19.08
C THR A 269 -4.17 -25.73 -19.28
N ASN A 270 -4.34 -26.77 -18.47
CA ASN A 270 -5.58 -27.54 -18.37
C ASN A 270 -6.76 -26.64 -17.96
N LEU A 271 -8.01 -27.06 -18.26
CA LEU A 271 -9.20 -26.44 -17.69
C LEU A 271 -9.15 -26.59 -16.17
N THR A 272 -9.44 -25.52 -15.45
CA THR A 272 -9.37 -25.53 -13.98
C THR A 272 -10.49 -26.35 -13.35
N VAL A 273 -10.17 -27.01 -12.26
CA VAL A 273 -11.11 -27.79 -11.44
C VAL A 273 -11.50 -26.97 -10.21
N PRO A 274 -12.77 -26.56 -10.04
CA PRO A 274 -13.19 -25.88 -8.85
C PRO A 274 -13.20 -26.82 -7.64
N PRO A 275 -13.01 -26.31 -6.41
CA PRO A 275 -13.22 -27.11 -5.23
C PRO A 275 -14.64 -27.67 -5.21
N HIS A 276 -14.78 -28.95 -4.91
CA HIS A 276 -16.05 -29.65 -4.89
C HIS A 276 -16.00 -30.93 -4.07
N PHE A 277 -17.16 -31.41 -3.61
CA PHE A 277 -17.30 -32.69 -2.99
C PHE A 277 -18.66 -33.30 -3.26
N PHE A 278 -18.79 -34.63 -2.99
CA PHE A 278 -20.01 -35.39 -3.19
C PHE A 278 -20.57 -35.92 -1.85
N GLU A 279 -21.86 -35.68 -1.61
CA GLU A 279 -22.63 -36.29 -0.52
C GLU A 279 -23.72 -37.16 -1.17
N GLY A 280 -23.42 -38.43 -1.38
CA GLY A 280 -24.30 -39.32 -2.17
C GLY A 280 -24.42 -38.83 -3.61
N SER A 281 -25.62 -38.46 -4.04
CA SER A 281 -25.90 -37.91 -5.37
C SER A 281 -25.84 -36.37 -5.45
N ILE A 282 -25.57 -35.72 -4.35
CA ILE A 282 -25.48 -34.25 -4.33
C ILE A 282 -24.02 -33.83 -4.49
N LEU A 283 -23.75 -33.11 -5.57
CA LEU A 283 -22.46 -32.46 -5.82
C LEU A 283 -22.51 -31.03 -5.27
N THR A 284 -21.62 -30.70 -4.34
CA THR A 284 -21.42 -29.34 -3.84
C THR A 284 -20.16 -28.75 -4.51
N ILE A 285 -20.29 -27.59 -5.17
CA ILE A 285 -19.22 -26.90 -5.90
C ILE A 285 -18.91 -25.60 -5.18
N GLY A 286 -17.64 -25.31 -4.92
CA GLY A 286 -17.17 -24.08 -4.30
C GLY A 286 -16.71 -24.23 -2.86
N GLU A 287 -16.77 -25.44 -2.34
CA GLU A 287 -16.26 -25.82 -1.01
C GLU A 287 -15.45 -27.11 -1.13
N GLU A 288 -14.48 -27.28 -0.24
CA GLU A 288 -13.74 -28.53 -0.04
C GLU A 288 -14.45 -29.37 1.03
N ALA A 289 -14.28 -30.71 0.97
CA ALA A 289 -14.88 -31.64 1.90
C ALA A 289 -14.33 -31.49 3.32
#